data_f72538364de8fc29e8618384474b2346
#
_entry.id   f72538364de8fc29e8618384474b2346
#
_cell.length_a   1.000
_cell.length_b   1.000
_cell.length_c   1.000
_cell.angle_alpha   90.00
_cell.angle_beta   90.00
_cell.angle_gamma   90.00
#
_symmetry.space_group_name_H-M   'P 1'
#
loop_
_entity.id
_entity.type
_entity.pdbx_description
1 polymer ?
#
loop_
_entity_poly.entity_id
_entity_poly.type
_entity_poly.pdbx_seq_one_letter_code
_entity_poly.pdbx_strand_id
1 'polypeptide(L)'
;MATFEKLTAPTQGTAIRFENGQPIVPNDPIIPFIRGDGTGVDIWPATQKVLDAAIAKAYGGERRIEWFKVYAGDEACDLYGTYQYLPEDTLEAVRQYGVAIKGPLTTPVGGGIRSLNVALRQIFDLYSCVRPCRYYEGTPSPHKRPQDLDVIVYRENTEDIYMGVEWEANDPVGQELRKHLNEVVIPANGKLGKRQIPEGSGIGIKPVSKDGSQRHIRKAIQHALRMEGKKRHVTLVHKGNIMKFTEGAFRDWGYELATTEFRADCVTERESWILDNADQNPGLSIEANAKMIDPGYDSLTPEKKEAICAEVQGVIDAIGASHGGGKWKQMVMVDDRIADSIFQQIQTRPADYSILATLNLNGDYISDAAAAVVGGLGMAPGANIGDTAAIFE
;
A
#
# COMPACT_ATOMS: atom_id res chain seq x y z
N MET A 1 -18.09 17.17 22.06
CA MET A 1 -18.02 15.70 22.18
C MET A 1 -19.21 15.14 21.46
N ALA A 2 -19.01 14.14 20.64
CA ALA A 2 -20.11 13.46 19.96
C ALA A 2 -21.05 12.82 21.00
N THR A 3 -22.33 12.82 20.71
CA THR A 3 -23.33 12.12 21.51
C THR A 3 -23.59 10.78 20.87
N PHE A 4 -23.21 9.71 21.53
CA PHE A 4 -23.45 8.35 21.07
C PHE A 4 -24.87 7.92 21.46
N GLU A 5 -25.49 7.09 20.61
CA GLU A 5 -26.85 6.55 20.87
C GLU A 5 -26.81 5.47 21.95
N LYS A 6 -25.87 4.52 21.82
CA LYS A 6 -25.77 3.35 22.70
C LYS A 6 -24.39 3.15 23.33
N LEU A 7 -23.43 4.00 23.03
CA LEU A 7 -22.09 3.91 23.61
C LEU A 7 -21.89 4.91 24.74
N THR A 8 -21.05 4.54 25.69
CA THR A 8 -20.57 5.44 26.73
C THR A 8 -19.08 5.62 26.57
N ALA A 9 -18.66 6.83 26.19
CA ALA A 9 -17.25 7.14 26.06
C ALA A 9 -16.53 7.07 27.41
N PRO A 10 -15.22 6.74 27.42
CA PRO A 10 -14.40 6.83 28.63
C PRO A 10 -14.46 8.23 29.24
N THR A 11 -14.51 8.28 30.57
CA THR A 11 -14.50 9.56 31.31
C THR A 11 -13.10 10.11 31.50
N GLN A 12 -12.08 9.33 31.21
CA GLN A 12 -10.65 9.67 31.26
C GLN A 12 -10.03 9.45 29.90
N GLY A 13 -8.87 10.06 29.68
CA GLY A 13 -8.11 9.94 28.43
C GLY A 13 -8.35 11.09 27.47
N THR A 14 -7.54 11.13 26.44
CA THR A 14 -7.45 12.22 25.48
C THR A 14 -7.46 11.67 24.05
N ALA A 15 -8.14 12.34 23.12
CA ALA A 15 -8.16 11.95 21.70
C ALA A 15 -6.79 12.16 21.05
N ILE A 16 -6.38 11.24 20.20
CA ILE A 16 -5.25 11.43 19.28
C ILE A 16 -5.67 12.47 18.23
N ARG A 17 -4.81 13.44 17.98
CA ARG A 17 -5.01 14.47 16.96
C ARG A 17 -4.03 14.28 15.81
N PHE A 18 -4.39 14.77 14.63
CA PHE A 18 -3.50 14.77 13.48
C PHE A 18 -3.16 16.20 13.11
N GLU A 19 -1.87 16.50 12.98
CA GLU A 19 -1.37 17.77 12.48
C GLU A 19 -0.44 17.49 11.29
N ASN A 20 -0.75 18.06 10.14
CA ASN A 20 -0.02 17.82 8.89
C ASN A 20 0.14 16.32 8.56
N GLY A 21 -0.92 15.52 8.78
CA GLY A 21 -0.93 14.07 8.55
C GLY A 21 -0.07 13.25 9.52
N GLN A 22 0.42 13.86 10.62
CA GLN A 22 1.18 13.16 11.66
C GLN A 22 0.34 13.08 12.95
N PRO A 23 0.28 11.91 13.61
CA PRO A 23 -0.45 11.75 14.87
C PRO A 23 0.28 12.43 16.03
N ILE A 24 -0.45 13.21 16.81
CA ILE A 24 -0.01 13.72 18.11
C ILE A 24 -0.66 12.86 19.18
N VAL A 25 0.16 12.02 19.81
CA VAL A 25 -0.29 10.98 20.72
C VAL A 25 -0.12 11.48 22.18
N PRO A 26 -1.22 11.64 22.95
CA PRO A 26 -1.14 12.00 24.36
C PRO A 26 -0.61 10.83 25.21
N ASN A 27 -0.39 11.09 26.52
CA ASN A 27 0.07 10.03 27.42
C ASN A 27 -1.02 9.01 27.76
N ASP A 28 -2.28 9.39 27.61
CA ASP A 28 -3.47 8.61 27.91
C ASP A 28 -4.45 8.58 26.71
N PRO A 29 -4.03 8.07 25.52
CA PRO A 29 -4.90 8.09 24.35
C PRO A 29 -6.16 7.23 24.56
N ILE A 30 -7.31 7.75 24.14
CA ILE A 30 -8.51 6.93 23.97
C ILE A 30 -8.41 6.22 22.64
N ILE A 31 -8.46 4.88 22.66
CA ILE A 31 -8.41 4.06 21.44
C ILE A 31 -9.69 3.23 21.34
N PRO A 32 -10.59 3.56 20.40
CA PRO A 32 -11.70 2.69 20.04
C PRO A 32 -11.20 1.31 19.62
N PHE A 33 -11.89 0.27 20.06
CA PHE A 33 -11.61 -1.07 19.58
C PHE A 33 -12.87 -1.84 19.22
N ILE A 34 -12.78 -2.57 18.11
CA ILE A 34 -13.77 -3.55 17.67
C ILE A 34 -13.20 -4.93 17.95
N ARG A 35 -13.87 -5.70 18.80
CA ARG A 35 -13.42 -7.06 19.14
C ARG A 35 -13.37 -7.97 17.90
N GLY A 36 -14.35 -7.81 17.00
CA GLY A 36 -14.47 -8.59 15.79
C GLY A 36 -15.26 -9.89 15.99
N ASP A 37 -15.43 -10.59 14.87
CA ASP A 37 -16.20 -11.83 14.78
C ASP A 37 -15.30 -13.08 14.95
N GLY A 38 -15.91 -14.24 15.12
CA GLY A 38 -15.19 -15.52 15.16
C GLY A 38 -14.06 -15.53 16.17
N THR A 39 -12.81 -15.67 15.73
CA THR A 39 -11.62 -15.72 16.58
C THR A 39 -11.32 -14.41 17.30
N GLY A 40 -11.95 -13.30 16.93
CA GLY A 40 -11.78 -12.00 17.60
C GLY A 40 -12.10 -12.05 19.08
N VAL A 41 -13.04 -12.90 19.48
CA VAL A 41 -13.43 -13.13 20.88
C VAL A 41 -12.26 -13.63 21.74
N ASP A 42 -11.42 -14.49 21.17
CA ASP A 42 -10.26 -15.07 21.85
C ASP A 42 -9.02 -14.18 21.72
N ILE A 43 -8.82 -13.58 20.55
CA ILE A 43 -7.64 -12.75 20.24
C ILE A 43 -7.64 -11.47 21.07
N TRP A 44 -8.78 -10.78 21.17
CA TRP A 44 -8.82 -9.45 21.77
C TRP A 44 -8.35 -9.40 23.25
N PRO A 45 -8.84 -10.28 24.16
CA PRO A 45 -8.38 -10.24 25.54
C PRO A 45 -6.88 -10.46 25.70
N ALA A 46 -6.30 -11.32 24.86
CA ALA A 46 -4.86 -11.56 24.83
C ALA A 46 -4.10 -10.33 24.33
N THR A 47 -4.57 -9.73 23.23
CA THR A 47 -4.00 -8.51 22.65
C THR A 47 -3.99 -7.35 23.63
N GLN A 48 -5.12 -7.07 24.27
CA GLN A 48 -5.25 -6.00 25.26
C GLN A 48 -4.26 -6.20 26.41
N LYS A 49 -4.21 -7.41 26.98
CA LYS A 49 -3.29 -7.73 28.08
C LYS A 49 -1.82 -7.53 27.69
N VAL A 50 -1.43 -7.93 26.49
CA VAL A 50 -0.06 -7.76 26.00
C VAL A 50 0.27 -6.29 25.80
N LEU A 51 -0.62 -5.52 25.18
CA LEU A 51 -0.42 -4.08 24.93
C LEU A 51 -0.31 -3.32 26.24
N ASP A 52 -1.23 -3.53 27.19
CA ASP A 52 -1.21 -2.87 28.47
C ASP A 52 0.09 -3.15 29.26
N ALA A 53 0.53 -4.41 29.27
CA ALA A 53 1.77 -4.82 29.92
C ALA A 53 3.01 -4.21 29.23
N ALA A 54 3.04 -4.19 27.90
CA ALA A 54 4.14 -3.61 27.13
C ALA A 54 4.27 -2.10 27.38
N ILE A 55 3.16 -1.38 27.37
CA ILE A 55 3.12 0.06 27.63
C ILE A 55 3.55 0.37 29.06
N ALA A 56 3.01 -0.34 30.04
CA ALA A 56 3.41 -0.18 31.43
C ALA A 56 4.91 -0.41 31.63
N LYS A 57 5.47 -1.43 30.96
CA LYS A 57 6.92 -1.72 31.02
C LYS A 57 7.76 -0.66 30.30
N ALA A 58 7.34 -0.22 29.14
CA ALA A 58 8.11 0.72 28.31
C ALA A 58 8.14 2.15 28.90
N TYR A 59 7.06 2.55 29.54
CA TYR A 59 6.88 3.91 30.04
C TYR A 59 6.82 4.04 31.57
N GLY A 60 7.10 2.97 32.33
CA GLY A 60 7.14 3.01 33.78
C GLY A 60 5.81 3.39 34.46
N GLY A 61 4.69 3.25 33.75
CA GLY A 61 3.36 3.63 34.21
C GLY A 61 2.97 5.08 33.91
N GLU A 62 3.84 5.87 33.25
CA GLU A 62 3.52 7.26 32.88
C GLU A 62 2.54 7.36 31.70
N ARG A 63 2.38 6.28 30.95
CA ARG A 63 1.44 6.20 29.83
C ARG A 63 0.54 5.00 29.97
N ARG A 64 -0.68 5.12 29.43
CA ARG A 64 -1.68 4.05 29.38
C ARG A 64 -2.63 4.28 28.21
N ILE A 65 -3.31 3.25 27.75
CA ILE A 65 -4.41 3.37 26.78
C ILE A 65 -5.73 3.32 27.55
N GLU A 66 -6.61 4.25 27.22
CA GLU A 66 -8.02 4.19 27.62
C GLU A 66 -8.81 3.51 26.50
N TRP A 67 -9.14 2.24 26.73
CA TRP A 67 -9.84 1.42 25.76
C TRP A 67 -11.32 1.79 25.67
N PHE A 68 -11.80 2.07 24.46
CA PHE A 68 -13.19 2.37 24.18
C PHE A 68 -13.82 1.31 23.30
N LYS A 69 -14.63 0.41 23.88
CA LYS A 69 -15.31 -0.63 23.09
C LYS A 69 -16.35 -0.01 22.16
N VAL A 70 -16.23 -0.31 20.87
CA VAL A 70 -17.19 0.01 19.81
C VAL A 70 -17.54 -1.25 19.06
N TYR A 71 -18.60 -1.25 18.26
CA TYR A 71 -19.21 -2.46 17.74
C TYR A 71 -19.23 -2.45 16.21
N ALA A 72 -18.85 -3.58 15.60
CA ALA A 72 -19.07 -3.89 14.19
C ALA A 72 -19.25 -5.40 14.02
N GLY A 73 -19.80 -5.82 12.89
CA GLY A 73 -20.08 -7.22 12.62
C GLY A 73 -21.30 -7.75 13.38
N ASP A 74 -21.26 -9.02 13.73
CA ASP A 74 -22.40 -9.68 14.38
C ASP A 74 -22.72 -9.07 15.75
N GLU A 75 -21.72 -8.70 16.53
CA GLU A 75 -21.89 -8.08 17.84
C GLU A 75 -22.62 -6.72 17.75
N ALA A 76 -22.46 -6.00 16.65
CA ALA A 76 -23.21 -4.75 16.41
C ALA A 76 -24.70 -5.04 16.15
N CYS A 77 -25.03 -6.10 15.43
CA CYS A 77 -26.42 -6.49 15.19
C CYS A 77 -27.14 -6.88 16.47
N ASP A 78 -26.45 -7.50 17.42
CA ASP A 78 -27.02 -7.84 18.73
C ASP A 78 -27.41 -6.60 19.55
N LEU A 79 -26.61 -5.54 19.46
CA LEU A 79 -26.85 -4.32 20.22
C LEU A 79 -27.78 -3.32 19.51
N TYR A 80 -27.59 -3.12 18.20
CA TYR A 80 -28.27 -2.07 17.42
C TYR A 80 -29.46 -2.58 16.61
N GLY A 81 -29.61 -3.90 16.45
CA GLY A 81 -30.67 -4.55 15.70
C GLY A 81 -30.20 -5.19 14.40
N THR A 82 -31.05 -6.03 13.84
CA THR A 82 -30.77 -6.82 12.63
C THR A 82 -30.26 -5.95 11.46
N TYR A 83 -29.21 -6.38 10.80
CA TYR A 83 -28.53 -5.72 9.68
C TYR A 83 -27.74 -4.42 10.03
N GLN A 84 -27.61 -4.06 11.30
CA GLN A 84 -26.80 -2.92 11.73
C GLN A 84 -25.31 -3.32 11.96
N TYR A 85 -24.69 -3.87 10.92
CA TYR A 85 -23.31 -4.38 11.00
C TYR A 85 -22.24 -3.31 11.25
N LEU A 86 -22.52 -2.04 10.93
CA LEU A 86 -21.59 -0.91 11.14
C LEU A 86 -22.38 0.32 11.60
N PRO A 87 -22.64 0.44 12.91
CA PRO A 87 -23.42 1.54 13.47
C PRO A 87 -22.71 2.89 13.34
N GLU A 88 -23.48 3.98 13.25
CA GLU A 88 -22.95 5.35 13.21
C GLU A 88 -22.16 5.70 14.46
N ASP A 89 -22.55 5.21 15.64
CA ASP A 89 -21.77 5.35 16.88
C ASP A 89 -20.31 4.91 16.72
N THR A 90 -20.07 3.79 16.04
CA THR A 90 -18.71 3.27 15.77
C THR A 90 -17.96 4.19 14.82
N LEU A 91 -18.62 4.65 13.75
CA LEU A 91 -18.02 5.57 12.81
C LEU A 91 -17.65 6.90 13.49
N GLU A 92 -18.55 7.42 14.30
CA GLU A 92 -18.32 8.65 15.03
C GLU A 92 -17.19 8.53 16.08
N ALA A 93 -17.08 7.38 16.75
CA ALA A 93 -15.98 7.11 17.66
C ALA A 93 -14.63 7.13 16.94
N VAL A 94 -14.53 6.51 15.76
CA VAL A 94 -13.30 6.54 14.96
C VAL A 94 -12.98 7.96 14.48
N ARG A 95 -13.98 8.74 14.05
CA ARG A 95 -13.78 10.16 13.65
C ARG A 95 -13.25 10.99 14.82
N GLN A 96 -13.84 10.83 15.99
CA GLN A 96 -13.49 11.63 17.17
C GLN A 96 -12.11 11.29 17.72
N TYR A 97 -11.72 10.02 17.75
CA TYR A 97 -10.49 9.56 18.41
C TYR A 97 -9.32 9.30 17.45
N GLY A 98 -9.57 9.28 16.15
CA GLY A 98 -8.56 9.26 15.08
C GLY A 98 -7.85 7.93 14.86
N VAL A 99 -7.62 7.14 15.90
CA VAL A 99 -6.95 5.83 15.79
C VAL A 99 -7.80 4.75 16.44
N ALA A 100 -8.00 3.65 15.75
CA ALA A 100 -8.74 2.49 16.26
C ALA A 100 -7.98 1.19 15.99
N ILE A 101 -8.33 0.14 16.73
CA ILE A 101 -7.90 -1.23 16.47
C ILE A 101 -9.12 -2.12 16.27
N LYS A 102 -9.06 -3.06 15.32
CA LYS A 102 -10.15 -4.01 15.08
C LYS A 102 -9.65 -5.44 15.01
N GLY A 103 -10.48 -6.35 15.44
CA GLY A 103 -10.35 -7.79 15.16
C GLY A 103 -10.90 -8.13 13.76
N PRO A 104 -10.91 -9.43 13.40
CA PRO A 104 -11.47 -9.89 12.15
C PRO A 104 -12.97 -9.56 12.05
N LEU A 105 -13.43 -9.20 10.84
CA LEU A 105 -14.83 -8.95 10.56
C LEU A 105 -15.30 -9.88 9.44
N THR A 106 -16.37 -10.61 9.70
CA THR A 106 -17.00 -11.49 8.72
C THR A 106 -17.80 -10.66 7.72
N THR A 107 -17.62 -10.94 6.44
CA THR A 107 -18.51 -10.37 5.40
C THR A 107 -19.77 -11.20 5.35
N PRO A 108 -20.96 -10.62 5.61
CA PRO A 108 -22.21 -11.37 5.53
C PRO A 108 -22.43 -11.97 4.15
N VAL A 109 -22.81 -13.25 4.09
CA VAL A 109 -23.07 -13.95 2.84
C VAL A 109 -24.51 -13.67 2.41
N GLY A 110 -24.69 -13.02 1.27
CA GLY A 110 -26.00 -12.73 0.65
C GLY A 110 -26.44 -11.28 0.75
N GLY A 111 -27.28 -10.85 -0.20
CA GLY A 111 -27.99 -9.57 -0.13
C GLY A 111 -27.21 -8.30 -0.50
N GLY A 112 -26.09 -8.39 -1.23
CA GLY A 112 -25.41 -7.19 -1.75
C GLY A 112 -24.63 -6.37 -0.71
N ILE A 113 -24.41 -6.92 0.50
CA ILE A 113 -23.60 -6.24 1.54
C ILE A 113 -22.14 -6.34 1.15
N ARG A 114 -21.51 -5.19 0.93
CA ARG A 114 -20.06 -5.09 0.69
C ARG A 114 -19.30 -5.40 1.98
N SER A 115 -18.06 -5.85 1.83
CA SER A 115 -17.16 -6.09 2.97
C SER A 115 -17.10 -4.88 3.90
N LEU A 116 -17.32 -5.11 5.20
CA LEU A 116 -17.23 -4.06 6.24
C LEU A 116 -15.83 -3.41 6.26
N ASN A 117 -14.79 -4.18 5.95
CA ASN A 117 -13.43 -3.66 5.83
C ASN A 117 -13.32 -2.65 4.67
N VAL A 118 -13.93 -2.94 3.52
CA VAL A 118 -13.95 -2.00 2.38
C VAL A 118 -14.74 -0.75 2.74
N ALA A 119 -15.88 -0.89 3.43
CA ALA A 119 -16.67 0.25 3.87
C ALA A 119 -15.88 1.18 4.79
N LEU A 120 -15.19 0.64 5.80
CA LEU A 120 -14.34 1.43 6.71
C LEU A 120 -13.23 2.18 5.95
N ARG A 121 -12.57 1.52 5.00
CA ARG A 121 -11.51 2.13 4.17
C ARG A 121 -12.04 3.31 3.34
N GLN A 122 -13.23 3.17 2.77
CA GLN A 122 -13.86 4.22 1.95
C GLN A 122 -14.39 5.38 2.81
N ILE A 123 -15.09 5.09 3.92
CA ILE A 123 -15.70 6.11 4.79
C ILE A 123 -14.65 7.03 5.40
N PHE A 124 -13.49 6.50 5.80
CA PHE A 124 -12.41 7.25 6.43
C PHE A 124 -11.27 7.63 5.48
N ASP A 125 -11.43 7.38 4.18
CA ASP A 125 -10.37 7.58 3.17
C ASP A 125 -9.01 7.00 3.63
N LEU A 126 -9.04 5.74 4.10
CA LEU A 126 -7.84 5.02 4.54
C LEU A 126 -7.10 4.48 3.32
N TYR A 127 -6.51 5.35 2.55
CA TYR A 127 -6.00 5.06 1.21
C TYR A 127 -4.72 4.23 1.16
N SER A 128 -4.07 3.99 2.30
CA SER A 128 -2.84 3.22 2.37
C SER A 128 -2.95 2.11 3.40
N CYS A 129 -2.96 0.86 2.93
CA CYS A 129 -2.88 -0.32 3.79
C CYS A 129 -1.42 -0.73 3.93
N VAL A 130 -0.93 -0.79 5.16
CA VAL A 130 0.47 -1.10 5.51
C VAL A 130 0.51 -2.46 6.18
N ARG A 131 1.20 -3.41 5.57
CA ARG A 131 1.30 -4.80 6.02
C ARG A 131 2.76 -5.22 6.18
N PRO A 132 3.36 -5.12 7.39
CA PRO A 132 4.68 -5.67 7.66
C PRO A 132 4.63 -7.19 7.63
N CYS A 133 5.51 -7.81 6.85
CA CYS A 133 5.67 -9.25 6.76
C CYS A 133 7.08 -9.60 7.23
N ARG A 134 7.20 -10.08 8.48
CA ARG A 134 8.45 -10.41 9.12
C ARG A 134 8.34 -11.76 9.85
N TYR A 135 9.37 -12.56 9.72
CA TYR A 135 9.45 -13.83 10.46
C TYR A 135 9.80 -13.60 11.95
N TYR A 136 9.14 -14.35 12.81
CA TYR A 136 9.44 -14.41 14.23
C TYR A 136 9.91 -15.83 14.58
N GLU A 137 11.03 -15.94 15.30
CA GLU A 137 11.61 -17.21 15.69
C GLU A 137 10.60 -18.09 16.45
N GLY A 138 10.56 -19.38 16.09
CA GLY A 138 9.60 -20.33 16.63
C GLY A 138 8.29 -20.45 15.88
N THR A 139 8.02 -19.56 14.92
CA THR A 139 6.82 -19.66 14.06
C THR A 139 7.03 -20.74 12.99
N PRO A 140 6.08 -21.67 12.80
CA PRO A 140 6.13 -22.61 11.68
C PRO A 140 6.09 -21.88 10.34
N SER A 141 6.95 -22.28 9.40
CA SER A 141 6.95 -21.72 8.04
C SER A 141 7.18 -22.84 7.02
N PRO A 142 6.54 -22.77 5.83
CA PRO A 142 6.81 -23.66 4.72
C PRO A 142 8.17 -23.39 4.04
N HIS A 143 8.80 -22.25 4.34
CA HIS A 143 10.08 -21.84 3.74
C HIS A 143 11.29 -22.30 4.57
N LYS A 144 12.40 -22.60 3.88
CA LYS A 144 13.66 -23.02 4.53
C LYS A 144 14.35 -21.87 5.27
N ARG A 145 14.16 -20.63 4.81
CA ARG A 145 14.82 -19.43 5.33
C ARG A 145 13.83 -18.27 5.42
N PRO A 146 12.76 -18.41 6.23
CA PRO A 146 11.74 -17.38 6.35
C PRO A 146 12.27 -16.07 6.94
N GLN A 147 13.35 -16.12 7.71
CA GLN A 147 14.02 -14.97 8.32
C GLN A 147 14.63 -14.00 7.29
N ASP A 148 14.83 -14.42 6.04
CA ASP A 148 15.34 -13.55 4.98
C ASP A 148 14.25 -12.58 4.47
N LEU A 149 12.97 -12.87 4.73
CA LEU A 149 11.86 -11.97 4.40
C LEU A 149 11.60 -11.01 5.57
N ASP A 150 11.81 -9.73 5.29
CA ASP A 150 11.44 -8.62 6.19
C ASP A 150 11.02 -7.44 5.31
N VAL A 151 9.81 -7.50 4.77
CA VAL A 151 9.26 -6.51 3.84
C VAL A 151 8.00 -5.87 4.41
N ILE A 152 7.72 -4.65 3.98
CA ILE A 152 6.48 -3.95 4.29
C ILE A 152 5.73 -3.75 2.99
N VAL A 153 4.56 -4.36 2.86
CA VAL A 153 3.68 -4.13 1.71
C VAL A 153 2.81 -2.90 1.98
N TYR A 154 2.99 -1.89 1.14
CA TYR A 154 2.13 -0.73 1.01
C TYR A 154 1.15 -1.01 -0.11
N ARG A 155 -0.11 -1.25 0.23
CA ARG A 155 -1.21 -1.51 -0.70
C ARG A 155 -2.09 -0.26 -0.80
N GLU A 156 -2.29 0.25 -2.00
CA GLU A 156 -3.34 1.24 -2.27
C GLU A 156 -4.70 0.63 -1.88
N ASN A 157 -5.64 1.42 -1.39
CA ASN A 157 -6.76 0.86 -0.67
C ASN A 157 -8.14 1.42 -1.05
N THR A 158 -8.20 2.39 -1.96
CA THR A 158 -9.43 3.12 -2.31
C THR A 158 -9.84 3.01 -3.77
N GLU A 159 -8.90 2.76 -4.65
CA GLU A 159 -9.09 2.64 -6.10
C GLU A 159 -8.99 1.18 -6.57
N ASP A 160 -8.66 0.98 -7.84
CA ASP A 160 -8.56 -0.31 -8.48
C ASP A 160 -9.94 -0.99 -8.61
N ILE A 161 -9.98 -2.27 -8.91
CA ILE A 161 -11.22 -3.05 -8.98
C ILE A 161 -11.97 -3.10 -7.64
N TYR A 162 -11.29 -2.85 -6.54
CA TYR A 162 -11.89 -2.76 -5.20
C TYR A 162 -12.84 -1.57 -5.02
N MET A 163 -12.84 -0.61 -5.95
CA MET A 163 -13.87 0.42 -6.00
C MET A 163 -15.26 -0.18 -6.21
N GLY A 164 -15.34 -1.38 -6.80
CA GLY A 164 -16.57 -2.15 -6.94
C GLY A 164 -17.55 -1.56 -7.94
N VAL A 165 -17.03 -0.93 -8.98
CA VAL A 165 -17.84 -0.45 -10.12
C VAL A 165 -17.92 -1.58 -11.14
N GLU A 166 -18.97 -2.39 -11.04
CA GLU A 166 -19.12 -3.58 -11.87
C GLU A 166 -20.59 -3.92 -12.14
N TRP A 167 -20.81 -4.64 -13.20
CA TRP A 167 -22.12 -5.13 -13.64
C TRP A 167 -22.06 -6.62 -13.96
N GLU A 168 -23.08 -7.35 -13.58
CA GLU A 168 -23.23 -8.76 -13.92
C GLU A 168 -23.41 -8.98 -15.44
N ALA A 169 -23.09 -10.18 -15.89
CA ALA A 169 -23.16 -10.57 -17.31
C ALA A 169 -24.53 -10.32 -17.96
N ASN A 170 -25.61 -10.47 -17.21
CA ASN A 170 -26.98 -10.31 -17.70
C ASN A 170 -27.66 -9.01 -17.25
N ASP A 171 -26.93 -8.11 -16.57
CA ASP A 171 -27.45 -6.83 -16.17
C ASP A 171 -27.77 -5.96 -17.40
N PRO A 172 -28.99 -5.41 -17.54
CA PRO A 172 -29.37 -4.62 -18.72
C PRO A 172 -28.49 -3.39 -18.92
N VAL A 173 -28.11 -2.69 -17.85
CA VAL A 173 -27.23 -1.50 -17.91
C VAL A 173 -25.81 -1.91 -18.32
N GLY A 174 -25.32 -3.02 -17.77
CA GLY A 174 -24.03 -3.59 -18.16
C GLY A 174 -23.97 -4.00 -19.63
N GLN A 175 -25.05 -4.56 -20.18
CA GLN A 175 -25.11 -4.91 -21.61
C GLN A 175 -25.24 -3.67 -22.50
N GLU A 176 -25.92 -2.62 -22.06
CA GLU A 176 -25.95 -1.33 -22.76
C GLU A 176 -24.55 -0.67 -22.77
N LEU A 177 -23.86 -0.67 -21.64
CA LEU A 177 -22.47 -0.20 -21.55
C LEU A 177 -21.55 -0.99 -22.49
N ARG A 178 -21.67 -2.32 -22.50
CA ARG A 178 -20.89 -3.20 -23.42
C ARG A 178 -21.14 -2.80 -24.88
N LYS A 179 -22.40 -2.62 -25.25
CA LYS A 179 -22.77 -2.21 -26.61
C LYS A 179 -22.14 -0.87 -26.97
N HIS A 180 -22.24 0.12 -26.09
CA HIS A 180 -21.65 1.45 -26.27
C HIS A 180 -20.12 1.36 -26.43
N LEU A 181 -19.45 0.57 -25.59
CA LEU A 181 -18.00 0.34 -25.69
C LEU A 181 -17.63 -0.27 -27.04
N ASN A 182 -18.35 -1.29 -27.52
CA ASN A 182 -18.07 -1.97 -28.78
C ASN A 182 -18.38 -1.12 -30.02
N GLU A 183 -19.46 -0.34 -30.00
CA GLU A 183 -19.95 0.40 -31.16
C GLU A 183 -19.32 1.80 -31.29
N VAL A 184 -18.96 2.41 -30.16
CA VAL A 184 -18.50 3.82 -30.11
C VAL A 184 -17.07 3.94 -29.62
N VAL A 185 -16.78 3.48 -28.39
CA VAL A 185 -15.52 3.80 -27.72
C VAL A 185 -14.32 3.05 -28.33
N ILE A 186 -14.46 1.74 -28.52
CA ILE A 186 -13.39 0.91 -29.09
C ILE A 186 -13.07 1.33 -30.53
N PRO A 187 -14.05 1.52 -31.44
CA PRO A 187 -13.76 1.97 -32.80
C PRO A 187 -13.15 3.37 -32.86
N ALA A 188 -13.55 4.29 -31.97
CA ALA A 188 -12.98 5.64 -31.90
C ALA A 188 -11.49 5.65 -31.53
N ASN A 189 -11.03 4.61 -30.83
CA ASN A 189 -9.63 4.44 -30.49
C ASN A 189 -8.93 3.48 -31.49
N GLY A 190 -8.35 4.05 -32.52
CA GLY A 190 -7.68 3.27 -33.58
C GLY A 190 -6.59 2.30 -33.11
N LYS A 191 -6.05 2.47 -31.87
CA LYS A 191 -5.06 1.57 -31.28
C LYS A 191 -5.68 0.28 -30.71
N LEU A 192 -6.98 0.28 -30.43
CA LEU A 192 -7.68 -0.91 -29.91
C LEU A 192 -8.03 -1.92 -31.00
N GLY A 193 -7.98 -1.52 -32.27
CA GLY A 193 -8.21 -2.39 -33.40
C GLY A 193 -9.65 -2.90 -33.47
N LYS A 194 -9.81 -4.18 -33.85
CA LYS A 194 -11.11 -4.85 -33.96
C LYS A 194 -11.51 -5.60 -32.69
N ARG A 195 -11.04 -5.18 -31.51
CA ARG A 195 -11.41 -5.82 -30.24
C ARG A 195 -12.89 -5.64 -29.99
N GLN A 196 -13.49 -6.66 -29.42
CA GLN A 196 -14.89 -6.62 -28.98
C GLN A 196 -15.01 -7.31 -27.63
N ILE A 197 -15.83 -6.76 -26.77
CA ILE A 197 -16.23 -7.39 -25.51
C ILE A 197 -17.34 -8.38 -25.86
N PRO A 198 -17.16 -9.68 -25.57
CA PRO A 198 -18.16 -10.72 -25.92
C PRO A 198 -19.53 -10.44 -25.30
N GLU A 199 -20.57 -10.95 -25.93
CA GLU A 199 -21.92 -10.97 -25.35
C GLU A 199 -21.95 -11.83 -24.07
N GLY A 200 -22.74 -11.42 -23.09
CA GLY A 200 -22.80 -12.11 -21.80
C GLY A 200 -21.56 -11.89 -20.91
N SER A 201 -20.71 -10.90 -21.21
CA SER A 201 -19.62 -10.54 -20.32
C SER A 201 -20.11 -9.71 -19.11
N GLY A 202 -19.65 -10.04 -17.92
CA GLY A 202 -19.61 -9.07 -16.83
C GLY A 202 -18.57 -7.99 -17.11
N ILE A 203 -18.79 -6.77 -16.63
CA ILE A 203 -17.89 -5.64 -16.83
C ILE A 203 -17.53 -5.04 -15.49
N GLY A 204 -16.21 -4.90 -15.23
CA GLY A 204 -15.67 -4.18 -14.08
C GLY A 204 -14.72 -3.06 -14.52
N ILE A 205 -14.71 -1.96 -13.79
CA ILE A 205 -13.87 -0.80 -14.05
C ILE A 205 -12.71 -0.78 -13.06
N LYS A 206 -11.50 -0.59 -13.61
CA LYS A 206 -10.25 -0.43 -12.84
C LYS A 206 -9.78 1.03 -12.93
N PRO A 207 -10.23 1.93 -12.06
CA PRO A 207 -9.70 3.27 -12.00
C PRO A 207 -8.35 3.30 -11.29
N VAL A 208 -7.42 4.10 -11.81
CA VAL A 208 -6.14 4.41 -11.17
C VAL A 208 -5.85 5.87 -11.46
N SER A 209 -5.80 6.70 -10.43
CA SER A 209 -5.56 8.13 -10.56
C SER A 209 -4.13 8.51 -10.20
N LYS A 210 -3.68 9.67 -10.70
CA LYS A 210 -2.36 10.21 -10.36
C LYS A 210 -2.30 10.59 -8.87
N ASP A 211 -3.32 11.29 -8.39
CA ASP A 211 -3.37 11.78 -7.01
C ASP A 211 -3.43 10.61 -6.01
N GLY A 212 -4.30 9.61 -6.28
CA GLY A 212 -4.39 8.40 -5.46
C GLY A 212 -3.07 7.62 -5.42
N SER A 213 -2.43 7.45 -6.58
CA SER A 213 -1.13 6.78 -6.69
C SER A 213 -0.03 7.55 -5.95
N GLN A 214 0.10 8.85 -6.18
CA GLN A 214 1.17 9.65 -5.58
C GLN A 214 1.00 9.83 -4.08
N ARG A 215 -0.23 10.04 -3.55
CA ARG A 215 -0.45 10.13 -2.10
C ARG A 215 -0.07 8.85 -1.37
N HIS A 216 -0.33 7.71 -1.98
CA HIS A 216 0.02 6.40 -1.47
C HIS A 216 1.54 6.16 -1.50
N ILE A 217 2.19 6.36 -2.65
CA ILE A 217 3.65 6.20 -2.81
C ILE A 217 4.41 7.16 -1.91
N ARG A 218 3.91 8.38 -1.71
CA ARG A 218 4.49 9.37 -0.77
C ARG A 218 4.61 8.81 0.64
N LYS A 219 3.57 8.13 1.16
CA LYS A 219 3.65 7.47 2.48
C LYS A 219 4.72 6.38 2.52
N ALA A 220 4.86 5.61 1.45
CA ALA A 220 5.90 4.57 1.35
C ALA A 220 7.33 5.17 1.37
N ILE A 221 7.58 6.23 0.60
CA ILE A 221 8.87 6.94 0.60
C ILE A 221 9.15 7.59 1.97
N GLN A 222 8.17 8.26 2.56
CA GLN A 222 8.30 8.86 3.90
C GLN A 222 8.59 7.80 4.97
N HIS A 223 8.06 6.60 4.85
CA HIS A 223 8.41 5.49 5.74
C HIS A 223 9.87 5.08 5.52
N ALA A 224 10.28 4.88 4.26
CA ALA A 224 11.67 4.51 3.94
C ALA A 224 12.69 5.52 4.50
N LEU A 225 12.37 6.81 4.47
CA LEU A 225 13.22 7.87 5.03
C LEU A 225 13.42 7.75 6.56
N ARG A 226 12.44 7.18 7.26
CA ARG A 226 12.49 6.99 8.73
C ARG A 226 13.10 5.64 9.14
N MET A 227 13.35 4.73 8.18
CA MET A 227 13.93 3.42 8.49
C MET A 227 15.39 3.58 8.94
N GLU A 228 15.70 3.03 10.11
CA GLU A 228 17.06 2.96 10.64
C GLU A 228 17.62 1.55 10.53
N GLY A 229 18.89 1.42 10.19
CA GLY A 229 19.59 0.13 10.15
C GLY A 229 19.13 -0.85 9.08
N LYS A 230 18.24 -0.43 8.15
CA LYS A 230 17.75 -1.21 7.02
C LYS A 230 18.01 -0.52 5.71
N LYS A 231 18.00 -1.31 4.62
CA LYS A 231 18.07 -0.80 3.26
C LYS A 231 16.84 0.08 3.00
N ARG A 232 17.06 1.34 2.65
CA ARG A 232 16.02 2.28 2.27
C ARG A 232 15.64 2.07 0.82
N HIS A 233 14.67 1.18 0.57
CA HIS A 233 14.31 0.73 -0.77
C HIS A 233 12.79 0.67 -0.92
N VAL A 234 12.26 1.34 -1.94
CA VAL A 234 10.84 1.33 -2.31
C VAL A 234 10.74 0.76 -3.72
N THR A 235 10.09 -0.39 -3.84
CA THR A 235 9.82 -1.05 -5.13
C THR A 235 8.38 -0.79 -5.55
N LEU A 236 8.20 -0.15 -6.70
CA LEU A 236 6.89 0.06 -7.34
C LEU A 236 6.48 -1.22 -8.05
N VAL A 237 5.41 -1.87 -7.57
CA VAL A 237 4.95 -3.13 -8.15
C VAL A 237 3.76 -2.91 -9.07
N HIS A 238 3.85 -3.36 -10.32
CA HIS A 238 2.88 -3.09 -11.36
C HIS A 238 2.83 -4.15 -12.45
N LYS A 239 1.77 -4.16 -13.25
CA LYS A 239 1.64 -4.94 -14.51
C LYS A 239 1.60 -4.01 -15.74
N GLY A 240 2.43 -2.98 -15.74
CA GLY A 240 2.44 -1.92 -16.75
C GLY A 240 2.81 -2.35 -18.16
N ASN A 241 3.43 -3.51 -18.34
CA ASN A 241 3.66 -4.09 -19.66
C ASN A 241 2.36 -4.51 -20.37
N ILE A 242 1.29 -4.76 -19.62
CA ILE A 242 -0.05 -5.12 -20.12
C ILE A 242 -1.01 -3.92 -19.97
N MET A 243 -1.13 -3.36 -18.78
CA MET A 243 -2.04 -2.26 -18.43
C MET A 243 -1.27 -0.93 -18.39
N LYS A 244 -0.98 -0.38 -19.57
CA LYS A 244 -0.05 0.76 -19.73
C LYS A 244 -0.53 2.05 -19.09
N PHE A 245 -1.84 2.31 -19.10
CA PHE A 245 -2.43 3.58 -18.69
C PHE A 245 -3.02 3.57 -17.28
N THR A 246 -2.94 2.44 -16.59
CA THR A 246 -3.28 2.27 -15.19
C THR A 246 -2.05 1.83 -14.40
N GLU A 247 -1.68 0.57 -14.49
CA GLU A 247 -0.51 0.02 -13.79
C GLU A 247 0.82 0.66 -14.23
N GLY A 248 0.99 0.88 -15.55
CA GLY A 248 2.18 1.58 -16.07
C GLY A 248 2.22 3.04 -15.64
N ALA A 249 1.06 3.71 -15.62
CA ALA A 249 0.96 5.07 -15.14
C ALA A 249 1.28 5.19 -13.64
N PHE A 250 0.83 4.23 -12.81
CA PHE A 250 1.22 4.16 -11.40
C PHE A 250 2.75 4.17 -11.21
N ARG A 251 3.46 3.34 -11.98
CA ARG A 251 4.93 3.32 -11.99
C ARG A 251 5.50 4.69 -12.38
N ASP A 252 5.03 5.26 -13.48
CA ASP A 252 5.57 6.51 -14.02
C ASP A 252 5.33 7.68 -13.06
N TRP A 253 4.15 7.76 -12.44
CA TRP A 253 3.84 8.75 -11.40
C TRP A 253 4.64 8.55 -10.11
N GLY A 254 5.01 7.31 -9.79
CA GLY A 254 5.90 7.01 -8.67
C GLY A 254 7.32 7.52 -8.92
N TYR A 255 7.86 7.29 -10.10
CA TYR A 255 9.16 7.86 -10.49
C TYR A 255 9.13 9.39 -10.57
N GLU A 256 8.05 9.98 -11.13
CA GLU A 256 7.85 11.43 -11.14
C GLU A 256 7.91 12.00 -9.71
N LEU A 257 7.16 11.39 -8.77
CA LEU A 257 7.15 11.81 -7.37
C LEU A 257 8.56 11.74 -6.74
N ALA A 258 9.27 10.64 -6.92
CA ALA A 258 10.61 10.44 -6.38
C ALA A 258 11.62 11.45 -6.92
N THR A 259 11.51 11.79 -8.22
CA THR A 259 12.48 12.68 -8.90
C THR A 259 12.07 14.16 -8.87
N THR A 260 10.92 14.51 -8.35
CA THR A 260 10.49 15.90 -8.16
C THR A 260 10.38 16.26 -6.68
N GLU A 261 9.38 15.74 -5.97
CA GLU A 261 9.10 16.09 -4.57
C GLU A 261 10.20 15.58 -3.62
N PHE A 262 10.74 14.39 -3.87
CA PHE A 262 11.77 13.77 -3.03
C PHE A 262 13.14 13.75 -3.68
N ARG A 263 13.41 14.68 -4.61
CA ARG A 263 14.68 14.70 -5.37
C ARG A 263 15.94 14.69 -4.51
N ALA A 264 15.90 15.39 -3.37
CA ALA A 264 17.04 15.47 -2.47
C ALA A 264 17.31 14.18 -1.69
N ASP A 265 16.32 13.32 -1.57
CA ASP A 265 16.32 12.14 -0.70
C ASP A 265 16.28 10.81 -1.47
N CYS A 266 15.93 10.85 -2.76
CA CYS A 266 15.69 9.66 -3.58
C CYS A 266 16.64 9.57 -4.77
N VAL A 267 16.95 8.33 -5.13
CA VAL A 267 17.62 7.96 -6.37
C VAL A 267 16.82 6.82 -7.03
N THR A 268 16.67 6.86 -8.35
CA THR A 268 16.07 5.73 -9.07
C THR A 268 17.13 4.66 -9.36
N GLU A 269 16.68 3.41 -9.61
CA GLU A 269 17.58 2.31 -9.93
C GLU A 269 18.48 2.67 -11.13
N ARG A 270 17.90 3.24 -12.19
CA ARG A 270 18.66 3.61 -13.39
C ARG A 270 19.65 4.75 -13.16
N GLU A 271 19.28 5.76 -12.38
CA GLU A 271 20.19 6.82 -11.94
C GLU A 271 21.34 6.27 -11.10
N SER A 272 21.06 5.29 -10.23
CA SER A 272 22.09 4.66 -9.40
C SER A 272 23.14 3.94 -10.23
N TRP A 273 22.75 3.29 -11.32
CA TRP A 273 23.70 2.64 -12.23
C TRP A 273 24.58 3.66 -12.95
N ILE A 274 23.99 4.76 -13.42
CA ILE A 274 24.72 5.85 -14.08
C ILE A 274 25.76 6.47 -13.14
N LEU A 275 25.35 6.76 -11.89
CA LEU A 275 26.21 7.34 -10.87
C LEU A 275 27.31 6.37 -10.42
N ASP A 276 26.97 5.10 -10.20
CA ASP A 276 27.96 4.10 -9.79
C ASP A 276 29.03 3.89 -10.85
N ASN A 277 28.62 3.82 -12.13
CA ASN A 277 29.57 3.75 -13.24
C ASN A 277 30.54 4.93 -13.28
N ALA A 278 30.01 6.15 -13.10
CA ALA A 278 30.82 7.37 -13.09
C ALA A 278 31.73 7.44 -11.85
N ASP A 279 31.26 7.03 -10.68
CA ASP A 279 32.02 7.02 -9.43
C ASP A 279 33.16 6.00 -9.48
N GLN A 280 32.93 4.82 -10.06
CA GLN A 280 33.95 3.77 -10.16
C GLN A 280 34.98 4.03 -11.29
N ASN A 281 34.62 4.83 -12.29
CA ASN A 281 35.48 5.09 -13.47
C ASN A 281 35.61 6.60 -13.71
N PRO A 282 36.46 7.30 -12.96
CA PRO A 282 36.70 8.73 -13.16
C PRO A 282 37.13 9.04 -14.61
N GLY A 283 36.41 9.95 -15.27
CA GLY A 283 36.62 10.29 -16.67
C GLY A 283 35.90 9.41 -17.69
N LEU A 284 35.02 8.53 -17.23
CA LEU A 284 34.16 7.72 -18.11
C LEU A 284 33.37 8.62 -19.08
N SER A 285 33.42 8.33 -20.37
CA SER A 285 32.63 9.06 -21.35
C SER A 285 31.14 8.73 -21.21
N ILE A 286 30.27 9.65 -21.64
CA ILE A 286 28.80 9.46 -21.65
C ILE A 286 28.41 8.21 -22.43
N GLU A 287 29.00 8.01 -23.61
CA GLU A 287 28.71 6.81 -24.43
C GLU A 287 29.16 5.52 -23.73
N ALA A 288 30.32 5.53 -23.06
CA ALA A 288 30.81 4.35 -22.34
C ALA A 288 29.87 4.01 -21.14
N ASN A 289 29.38 5.02 -20.41
CA ASN A 289 28.38 4.82 -19.36
C ASN A 289 27.06 4.29 -19.95
N ALA A 290 26.60 4.86 -21.06
CA ALA A 290 25.40 4.40 -21.77
C ALA A 290 25.48 2.91 -22.17
N LYS A 291 26.63 2.44 -22.64
CA LYS A 291 26.90 1.02 -22.94
C LYS A 291 26.85 0.14 -21.69
N MET A 292 27.31 0.63 -20.57
CA MET A 292 27.30 -0.14 -19.30
C MET A 292 25.89 -0.30 -18.73
N ILE A 293 25.01 0.70 -18.87
CA ILE A 293 23.64 0.64 -18.36
C ILE A 293 22.67 -0.07 -19.32
N ASP A 294 23.04 -0.26 -20.60
CA ASP A 294 22.26 -0.98 -21.59
C ASP A 294 23.12 -2.00 -22.34
N PRO A 295 23.11 -3.27 -21.92
CA PRO A 295 23.90 -4.32 -22.56
C PRO A 295 23.59 -4.52 -24.06
N GLY A 296 22.42 -4.05 -24.53
CA GLY A 296 22.00 -4.10 -25.94
C GLY A 296 22.43 -2.89 -26.76
N TYR A 297 23.13 -1.91 -26.17
CA TYR A 297 23.41 -0.59 -26.77
C TYR A 297 23.97 -0.66 -28.18
N ASP A 298 24.94 -1.52 -28.45
CA ASP A 298 25.60 -1.58 -29.77
C ASP A 298 24.64 -2.01 -30.91
N SER A 299 23.57 -2.72 -30.58
CA SER A 299 22.53 -3.18 -31.52
C SER A 299 21.36 -2.17 -31.69
N LEU A 300 21.38 -1.04 -31.00
CA LEU A 300 20.33 -0.03 -31.08
C LEU A 300 20.47 0.86 -32.31
N THR A 301 19.34 1.48 -32.73
CA THR A 301 19.37 2.51 -33.77
C THR A 301 20.09 3.77 -33.28
N PRO A 302 20.61 4.61 -34.18
CA PRO A 302 21.30 5.86 -33.81
C PRO A 302 20.46 6.76 -32.88
N GLU A 303 19.17 6.90 -33.18
CA GLU A 303 18.24 7.74 -32.39
C GLU A 303 18.08 7.21 -30.96
N LYS A 304 18.02 5.89 -30.77
CA LYS A 304 17.95 5.26 -29.45
C LYS A 304 19.27 5.42 -28.68
N LYS A 305 20.41 5.30 -29.34
CA LYS A 305 21.73 5.55 -28.74
C LYS A 305 21.85 6.98 -28.26
N GLU A 306 21.44 7.94 -29.09
CA GLU A 306 21.42 9.36 -28.75
C GLU A 306 20.51 9.63 -27.52
N ALA A 307 19.30 9.03 -27.48
CA ALA A 307 18.39 9.17 -26.36
C ALA A 307 18.99 8.64 -25.04
N ILE A 308 19.68 7.49 -25.05
CA ILE A 308 20.32 6.94 -23.85
C ILE A 308 21.53 7.83 -23.43
N CYS A 309 22.32 8.30 -24.38
CA CYS A 309 23.40 9.24 -24.06
C CYS A 309 22.86 10.56 -23.47
N ALA A 310 21.77 11.09 -24.00
CA ALA A 310 21.11 12.28 -23.46
C ALA A 310 20.57 12.03 -22.03
N GLU A 311 20.02 10.86 -21.77
CA GLU A 311 19.60 10.45 -20.43
C GLU A 311 20.78 10.43 -19.46
N VAL A 312 21.89 9.76 -19.81
CA VAL A 312 23.10 9.69 -18.99
C VAL A 312 23.65 11.09 -18.70
N GLN A 313 23.76 11.94 -19.73
CA GLN A 313 24.23 13.31 -19.57
C GLN A 313 23.29 14.10 -18.64
N GLY A 314 21.98 13.99 -18.87
CA GLY A 314 20.96 14.67 -18.04
C GLY A 314 21.04 14.28 -16.57
N VAL A 315 21.26 13.01 -16.26
CA VAL A 315 21.43 12.52 -14.87
C VAL A 315 22.70 13.09 -14.26
N ILE A 316 23.83 13.02 -14.97
CA ILE A 316 25.13 13.55 -14.47
C ILE A 316 25.03 15.06 -14.22
N ASP A 317 24.43 15.81 -15.14
CA ASP A 317 24.28 17.27 -15.00
C ASP A 317 23.33 17.64 -13.85
N ALA A 318 22.23 16.92 -13.71
CA ALA A 318 21.19 17.25 -12.72
C ALA A 318 21.58 16.85 -11.28
N ILE A 319 22.18 15.68 -11.11
CA ILE A 319 22.41 15.11 -9.78
C ILE A 319 23.82 14.58 -9.52
N GLY A 320 24.73 14.62 -10.47
CA GLY A 320 26.10 14.14 -10.29
C GLY A 320 26.81 14.79 -9.09
N ALA A 321 26.65 16.09 -8.89
CA ALA A 321 27.26 16.80 -7.76
C ALA A 321 26.61 16.50 -6.39
N SER A 322 25.29 16.32 -6.37
CA SER A 322 24.52 16.12 -5.14
C SER A 322 24.45 14.65 -4.70
N HIS A 323 24.39 13.71 -5.64
CA HIS A 323 24.18 12.28 -5.42
C HIS A 323 25.44 11.43 -5.71
N GLY A 324 26.35 11.90 -6.57
CA GLY A 324 27.59 11.20 -6.92
C GLY A 324 28.58 11.09 -5.76
N GLY A 325 29.70 10.40 -6.00
CA GLY A 325 30.70 10.11 -4.98
C GLY A 325 30.20 9.14 -3.91
N GLY A 326 29.31 8.23 -4.29
CA GLY A 326 28.72 7.23 -3.40
C GLY A 326 27.61 7.76 -2.47
N LYS A 327 27.24 9.04 -2.51
CA LYS A 327 26.19 9.62 -1.65
C LYS A 327 24.81 8.98 -1.92
N TRP A 328 24.51 8.62 -3.17
CA TRP A 328 23.29 7.94 -3.55
C TRP A 328 23.03 6.66 -2.76
N LYS A 329 24.06 5.99 -2.24
CA LYS A 329 23.92 4.75 -1.42
C LYS A 329 23.24 4.98 -0.08
N GLN A 330 23.16 6.23 0.38
CA GLN A 330 22.49 6.63 1.61
C GLN A 330 21.04 7.11 1.38
N MET A 331 20.64 7.26 0.13
CA MET A 331 19.31 7.74 -0.25
C MET A 331 18.31 6.60 -0.31
N VAL A 332 17.02 6.95 -0.46
CA VAL A 332 15.98 5.98 -0.76
C VAL A 332 16.11 5.55 -2.22
N MET A 333 16.41 4.28 -2.43
CA MET A 333 16.35 3.68 -3.77
C MET A 333 14.92 3.47 -4.17
N VAL A 334 14.52 3.96 -5.35
CA VAL A 334 13.21 3.69 -5.96
C VAL A 334 13.43 2.90 -7.24
N ASP A 335 12.82 1.71 -7.29
CA ASP A 335 12.83 0.84 -8.46
C ASP A 335 11.42 0.34 -8.79
N ASP A 336 11.29 -0.44 -9.85
CA ASP A 336 10.04 -1.09 -10.19
C ASP A 336 10.21 -2.57 -10.51
N ARG A 337 9.15 -3.33 -10.27
CA ARG A 337 9.08 -4.76 -10.66
C ARG A 337 7.69 -5.09 -11.20
N ILE A 338 7.69 -5.89 -12.25
CA ILE A 338 6.45 -6.49 -12.77
C ILE A 338 5.88 -7.45 -11.73
N ALA A 339 4.56 -7.43 -11.53
CA ALA A 339 3.88 -8.16 -10.47
C ALA A 339 4.24 -9.66 -10.41
N ASP A 340 4.24 -10.36 -11.54
CA ASP A 340 4.63 -11.79 -11.57
C ASP A 340 6.10 -11.99 -11.14
N SER A 341 6.97 -11.06 -11.48
CA SER A 341 8.37 -11.11 -11.10
C SER A 341 8.54 -10.96 -9.59
N ILE A 342 7.81 -10.02 -8.95
CA ILE A 342 7.90 -9.84 -7.51
C ILE A 342 7.36 -11.05 -6.73
N PHE A 343 6.28 -11.70 -7.20
CA PHE A 343 5.79 -12.95 -6.59
C PHE A 343 6.86 -14.02 -6.51
N GLN A 344 7.68 -14.14 -7.55
CA GLN A 344 8.79 -15.08 -7.56
C GLN A 344 9.96 -14.59 -6.69
N GLN A 345 10.26 -13.29 -6.74
CA GLN A 345 11.46 -12.72 -6.10
C GLN A 345 11.35 -12.60 -4.60
N ILE A 346 10.16 -12.36 -4.03
CA ILE A 346 9.97 -12.41 -2.57
C ILE A 346 10.20 -13.79 -1.97
N GLN A 347 10.20 -14.83 -2.79
CA GLN A 347 10.49 -16.19 -2.35
C GLN A 347 11.95 -16.61 -2.61
N THR A 348 12.56 -16.13 -3.69
CA THR A 348 13.90 -16.55 -4.11
C THR A 348 15.03 -15.64 -3.65
N ARG A 349 14.74 -14.37 -3.44
CA ARG A 349 15.68 -13.34 -2.98
C ARG A 349 15.00 -12.23 -2.16
N PRO A 350 14.28 -12.57 -1.08
CA PRO A 350 13.49 -11.61 -0.30
C PRO A 350 14.33 -10.48 0.31
N ALA A 351 15.59 -10.73 0.63
CA ALA A 351 16.50 -9.74 1.22
C ALA A 351 16.82 -8.53 0.30
N ASP A 352 16.47 -8.61 -1.00
CA ASP A 352 16.66 -7.49 -1.92
C ASP A 352 15.65 -6.37 -1.68
N TYR A 353 14.53 -6.66 -1.02
CA TYR A 353 13.37 -5.78 -0.86
C TYR A 353 13.20 -5.27 0.56
N SER A 354 12.60 -4.07 0.69
CA SER A 354 12.23 -3.49 1.99
C SER A 354 10.78 -3.03 1.99
N ILE A 355 10.39 -2.12 1.10
CA ILE A 355 9.02 -1.64 0.94
C ILE A 355 8.53 -1.96 -0.47
N LEU A 356 7.37 -2.58 -0.56
CA LEU A 356 6.69 -2.85 -1.83
C LEU A 356 5.47 -1.94 -1.93
N ALA A 357 5.51 -0.91 -2.77
CA ALA A 357 4.38 -0.03 -3.03
C ALA A 357 3.57 -0.56 -4.22
N THR A 358 2.28 -0.81 -4.02
CA THR A 358 1.45 -1.53 -4.97
C THR A 358 0.08 -0.89 -5.16
N LEU A 359 -0.55 -1.15 -6.30
CA LEU A 359 -1.99 -0.97 -6.45
C LEU A 359 -2.77 -1.98 -5.61
N ASN A 360 -4.08 -1.78 -5.48
CA ASN A 360 -4.92 -2.48 -4.52
C ASN A 360 -4.90 -4.01 -4.70
N LEU A 361 -5.24 -4.52 -5.88
CA LEU A 361 -5.30 -5.96 -6.14
C LEU A 361 -3.93 -6.63 -6.02
N ASN A 362 -2.90 -6.04 -6.60
CA ASN A 362 -1.54 -6.58 -6.52
C ASN A 362 -1.06 -6.64 -5.07
N GLY A 363 -1.37 -5.61 -4.28
CA GLY A 363 -1.01 -5.54 -2.87
C GLY A 363 -1.72 -6.58 -2.01
N ASP A 364 -2.98 -6.88 -2.32
CA ASP A 364 -3.73 -7.93 -1.65
C ASP A 364 -3.06 -9.30 -1.84
N TYR A 365 -2.81 -9.68 -3.07
CA TYR A 365 -2.16 -10.96 -3.37
C TYR A 365 -0.73 -11.06 -2.81
N ILE A 366 0.06 -10.01 -2.96
CA ILE A 366 1.47 -10.01 -2.55
C ILE A 366 1.60 -10.07 -1.02
N SER A 367 0.75 -9.34 -0.29
CA SER A 367 0.80 -9.39 1.18
C SER A 367 0.44 -10.76 1.72
N ASP A 368 -0.52 -11.46 1.13
CA ASP A 368 -0.88 -12.81 1.53
C ASP A 368 0.22 -13.82 1.19
N ALA A 369 0.84 -13.67 0.01
CA ALA A 369 1.99 -14.49 -0.37
C ALA A 369 3.19 -14.26 0.57
N ALA A 370 3.47 -13.02 0.95
CA ALA A 370 4.53 -12.68 1.90
C ALA A 370 4.22 -13.20 3.32
N ALA A 371 2.97 -13.07 3.76
CA ALA A 371 2.52 -13.61 5.04
C ALA A 371 2.68 -15.14 5.10
N ALA A 372 2.38 -15.86 4.01
CA ALA A 372 2.57 -17.31 3.93
C ALA A 372 4.04 -17.71 4.13
N VAL A 373 4.99 -16.92 3.62
CA VAL A 373 6.44 -17.15 3.83
C VAL A 373 6.82 -17.10 5.31
N VAL A 374 6.22 -16.20 6.08
CA VAL A 374 6.60 -15.97 7.49
C VAL A 374 5.74 -16.71 8.49
N GLY A 375 4.81 -17.58 8.06
CA GLY A 375 4.04 -18.45 8.93
C GLY A 375 2.51 -18.34 8.79
N GLY A 376 2.03 -17.50 7.89
CA GLY A 376 0.60 -17.36 7.58
C GLY A 376 0.00 -16.01 7.98
N LEU A 377 -1.27 -15.81 7.62
CA LEU A 377 -1.98 -14.54 7.83
C LEU A 377 -2.05 -14.09 9.29
N GLY A 378 -2.14 -15.04 10.23
CA GLY A 378 -2.15 -14.73 11.67
C GLY A 378 -0.86 -14.09 12.20
N MET A 379 0.21 -14.05 11.40
CA MET A 379 1.48 -13.42 11.75
C MET A 379 1.69 -12.06 11.05
N ALA A 380 0.72 -11.63 10.26
CA ALA A 380 0.83 -10.42 9.44
C ALA A 380 -0.11 -9.31 9.98
N PRO A 381 0.41 -8.37 10.81
CA PRO A 381 -0.38 -7.23 11.25
C PRO A 381 -0.68 -6.31 10.07
N GLY A 382 -1.77 -5.55 10.19
CA GLY A 382 -2.17 -4.57 9.19
C GLY A 382 -2.53 -3.22 9.81
N ALA A 383 -2.35 -2.15 9.02
CA ALA A 383 -2.84 -0.84 9.34
C ALA A 383 -3.44 -0.18 8.09
N ASN A 384 -4.67 0.29 8.19
CA ASN A 384 -5.30 1.08 7.13
C ASN A 384 -5.20 2.55 7.53
N ILE A 385 -4.48 3.36 6.76
CA ILE A 385 -4.04 4.70 7.16
C ILE A 385 -4.51 5.75 6.15
N GLY A 386 -5.22 6.75 6.64
CA GLY A 386 -5.56 8.00 5.95
C GLY A 386 -4.74 9.18 6.47
N ASP A 387 -5.24 10.40 6.23
CA ASP A 387 -4.62 11.62 6.72
C ASP A 387 -5.14 12.03 8.11
N THR A 388 -6.34 11.60 8.46
CA THR A 388 -7.03 11.98 9.71
C THR A 388 -7.44 10.80 10.57
N ALA A 389 -7.32 9.58 10.05
CA ALA A 389 -7.68 8.37 10.77
C ALA A 389 -6.77 7.19 10.40
N ALA A 390 -6.65 6.24 11.33
CA ALA A 390 -5.96 4.98 11.12
C ALA A 390 -6.69 3.85 11.86
N ILE A 391 -6.85 2.70 11.20
CA ILE A 391 -7.45 1.49 11.79
C ILE A 391 -6.45 0.35 11.66
N PHE A 392 -6.01 -0.17 12.79
CA PHE A 392 -5.09 -1.29 12.92
C PHE A 392 -5.85 -2.62 13.03
N GLU A 393 -5.26 -3.68 12.51
CA GLU A 393 -5.84 -5.02 12.51
C GLU A 393 -4.78 -6.11 12.67
#